data_0175f4a83f1eb79d1c3db4fdf88f6428
#
_entry.id   0175f4a83f1eb79d1c3db4fdf88f6428
#
_cell.length_a   1.000
_cell.length_b   1.000
_cell.length_c   1.000
_cell.angle_alpha   90.00
_cell.angle_beta   90.00
_cell.angle_gamma   90.00
#
_symmetry.space_group_name_H-M   'P 1'
#
loop_
_entity.id
_entity.type
_entity.pdbx_description
1 polymer ?
#
loop_
_entity_poly.entity_id
_entity_poly.type
_entity_poly.pdbx_seq_one_letter_code
_entity_poly.pdbx_strand_id
1 'polypeptide(L)'
;MVNSNANAIGIIFPNSYDNLVPELAGDRLMASIPFAGRYRIIDFLLSSLANCGISNISIVVRENYHSLMDHLGSGRAWDLLRKNGGLSIFPPYAEKNMKVYSGRVEALESILPYLRSKKEKYVIMMDANIAVDFDFNAMLAEYIESGADVTVAYTEQEIPAELIRAGSHGDMYYTLKLDEGRVRRIFMNSEMCGKQNLSMNIYIMDREALIDKIHA
;
A
#
# COMPACT_ATOMS: atom_id res chain seq x y z
N MET A 1 7.19 20.42 -14.02
CA MET A 1 6.28 19.83 -15.01
C MET A 1 5.94 18.45 -14.48
N VAL A 2 4.68 18.21 -14.15
CA VAL A 2 4.21 16.89 -13.69
C VAL A 2 4.37 15.95 -14.88
N ASN A 3 5.23 14.95 -14.77
CA ASN A 3 5.35 13.89 -15.77
C ASN A 3 4.04 13.10 -15.77
N SER A 4 3.16 13.40 -16.72
CA SER A 4 1.80 12.86 -16.82
C SER A 4 1.72 11.37 -17.21
N ASN A 5 2.80 10.61 -17.04
CA ASN A 5 2.87 9.22 -17.47
C ASN A 5 3.82 8.41 -16.59
N ALA A 6 3.56 8.37 -15.29
CA ALA A 6 4.20 7.36 -14.45
C ALA A 6 3.74 5.98 -14.94
N ASN A 7 4.69 5.19 -15.49
CA ASN A 7 4.43 3.86 -16.03
C ASN A 7 4.27 2.84 -14.86
N ALA A 8 3.40 3.17 -13.91
CA ALA A 8 3.19 2.42 -12.69
C ALA A 8 1.71 2.31 -12.30
N ILE A 9 1.36 1.20 -11.65
CA ILE A 9 0.06 0.94 -11.02
C ILE A 9 0.23 1.08 -9.51
N GLY A 10 -0.69 1.77 -8.83
CA GLY A 10 -0.79 1.76 -7.38
C GLY A 10 -1.66 0.58 -6.90
N ILE A 11 -1.20 -0.17 -5.91
CA ILE A 11 -1.99 -1.19 -5.20
C ILE A 11 -1.99 -0.85 -3.71
N ILE A 12 -3.18 -0.62 -3.15
CA ILE A 12 -3.36 -0.25 -1.76
C ILE A 12 -4.04 -1.38 -1.00
N PHE A 13 -3.46 -1.77 0.15
CA PHE A 13 -4.01 -2.73 1.09
C PHE A 13 -4.51 -1.98 2.32
N PRO A 14 -5.84 -1.71 2.43
CA PRO A 14 -6.37 -0.85 3.47
C PRO A 14 -6.65 -1.56 4.80
N ASN A 15 -6.56 -2.89 4.85
CA ASN A 15 -6.86 -3.73 6.02
C ASN A 15 -5.65 -3.99 6.93
N SER A 16 -4.57 -3.23 6.77
CA SER A 16 -3.40 -3.37 7.62
C SER A 16 -3.55 -2.47 8.84
N TYR A 17 -3.15 -2.97 10.02
CA TYR A 17 -3.08 -2.19 11.26
C TYR A 17 -4.42 -1.72 11.84
N ASP A 18 -5.53 -2.38 11.54
CA ASP A 18 -6.85 -2.05 12.11
C ASP A 18 -6.85 -2.18 13.66
N ASN A 19 -5.97 -3.03 14.21
CA ASN A 19 -5.82 -3.23 15.65
C ASN A 19 -5.01 -2.13 16.39
N LEU A 20 -4.37 -1.20 15.66
CA LEU A 20 -3.63 -0.09 16.29
C LEU A 20 -4.53 0.87 17.09
N VAL A 21 -5.74 1.08 16.60
CA VAL A 21 -6.72 2.01 17.17
C VAL A 21 -8.11 1.39 17.17
N PRO A 22 -8.32 0.29 17.94
CA PRO A 22 -9.56 -0.48 17.91
C PRO A 22 -10.78 0.37 18.26
N GLU A 23 -10.63 1.43 19.07
CA GLU A 23 -11.70 2.35 19.43
C GLU A 23 -12.23 3.14 18.23
N LEU A 24 -11.41 3.33 17.20
CA LEU A 24 -11.77 4.06 15.96
C LEU A 24 -12.02 3.14 14.78
N ALA A 25 -11.45 1.94 14.79
CA ALA A 25 -11.48 0.97 13.70
C ALA A 25 -12.49 -0.19 13.92
N GLY A 26 -13.31 -0.16 14.99
CA GLY A 26 -14.22 -1.28 15.32
C GLY A 26 -15.13 -1.73 14.19
N ASP A 27 -15.78 -0.78 13.50
CA ASP A 27 -16.71 -1.05 12.39
C ASP A 27 -16.20 -0.53 11.03
N ARG A 28 -14.92 -0.16 10.95
CA ARG A 28 -14.32 0.42 9.74
C ARG A 28 -12.82 0.15 9.66
N LEU A 29 -12.27 0.25 8.46
CA LEU A 29 -10.84 0.15 8.22
C LEU A 29 -10.10 1.37 8.77
N MET A 30 -8.85 1.19 9.21
CA MET A 30 -7.95 2.29 9.56
C MET A 30 -7.83 3.31 8.43
N ALA A 31 -7.74 2.84 7.20
CA ALA A 31 -7.73 3.68 5.99
C ALA A 31 -8.89 4.65 5.89
N SER A 32 -10.06 4.30 6.47
CA SER A 32 -11.27 5.12 6.44
C SER A 32 -11.49 5.97 7.69
N ILE A 33 -10.57 5.98 8.64
CA ILE A 33 -10.65 6.83 9.83
C ILE A 33 -10.62 8.31 9.41
N PRO A 34 -11.58 9.13 9.91
CA PRO A 34 -11.58 10.57 9.67
C PRO A 34 -10.32 11.25 10.22
N PHE A 35 -9.73 12.12 9.43
CA PHE A 35 -8.55 12.89 9.78
C PHE A 35 -8.76 14.36 9.46
N ALA A 36 -8.38 15.26 10.37
CA ALA A 36 -8.51 16.71 10.21
C ALA A 36 -9.93 17.17 9.77
N GLY A 37 -10.98 16.50 10.26
CA GLY A 37 -12.39 16.83 10.09
C GLY A 37 -13.00 16.51 8.73
N ARG A 38 -12.24 16.56 7.64
CA ARG A 38 -12.76 16.38 6.27
C ARG A 38 -12.18 15.16 5.55
N TYR A 39 -10.92 14.85 5.80
CA TYR A 39 -10.17 13.82 5.10
C TYR A 39 -10.30 12.47 5.80
N ARG A 40 -9.85 11.42 5.12
CA ARG A 40 -9.57 10.10 5.69
C ARG A 40 -8.11 9.75 5.44
N ILE A 41 -7.54 8.82 6.18
CA ILE A 41 -6.12 8.47 6.07
C ILE A 41 -5.74 8.11 4.63
N ILE A 42 -6.58 7.35 3.93
CA ILE A 42 -6.32 6.95 2.53
C ILE A 42 -6.20 8.13 1.55
N ASP A 43 -6.82 9.27 1.86
CA ASP A 43 -6.84 10.43 0.95
C ASP A 43 -5.43 10.98 0.69
N PHE A 44 -4.53 10.86 1.65
CA PHE A 44 -3.13 11.29 1.52
C PHE A 44 -2.40 10.47 0.47
N LEU A 45 -2.54 9.14 0.52
CA LEU A 45 -1.93 8.25 -0.48
C LEU A 45 -2.53 8.42 -1.86
N LEU A 46 -3.87 8.52 -1.96
CA LEU A 46 -4.55 8.75 -3.24
C LEU A 46 -4.13 10.09 -3.86
N SER A 47 -4.03 11.14 -3.04
CA SER A 47 -3.57 12.46 -3.50
C SER A 47 -2.11 12.40 -3.96
N SER A 48 -1.22 11.77 -3.20
CA SER A 48 0.19 11.61 -3.58
C SER A 48 0.35 10.82 -4.88
N LEU A 49 -0.39 9.71 -5.05
CA LEU A 49 -0.39 8.93 -6.30
C LEU A 49 -0.90 9.77 -7.48
N ALA A 50 -2.04 10.44 -7.31
CA ALA A 50 -2.63 11.26 -8.37
C ALA A 50 -1.74 12.44 -8.76
N ASN A 51 -1.11 13.12 -7.79
CA ASN A 51 -0.16 14.21 -8.02
C ASN A 51 1.09 13.74 -8.78
N CYS A 52 1.52 12.49 -8.55
CA CYS A 52 2.61 11.86 -9.30
C CYS A 52 2.18 11.34 -10.69
N GLY A 53 0.92 11.54 -11.10
CA GLY A 53 0.40 11.07 -12.38
C GLY A 53 0.08 9.58 -12.45
N ILE A 54 0.09 8.87 -11.32
CA ILE A 54 -0.29 7.46 -11.21
C ILE A 54 -1.83 7.41 -11.16
N SER A 55 -2.42 7.12 -12.31
CA SER A 55 -3.88 7.18 -12.48
C SER A 55 -4.57 5.81 -12.53
N ASN A 56 -3.82 4.73 -12.41
CA ASN A 56 -4.35 3.37 -12.33
C ASN A 56 -4.11 2.86 -10.91
N ILE A 57 -5.15 2.89 -10.09
CA ILE A 57 -5.05 2.58 -8.66
C ILE A 57 -6.03 1.47 -8.31
N SER A 58 -5.54 0.45 -7.63
CA SER A 58 -6.30 -0.70 -7.15
C SER A 58 -6.33 -0.69 -5.63
N ILE A 59 -7.51 -0.85 -5.05
CA ILE A 59 -7.68 -1.02 -3.60
C ILE A 59 -8.19 -2.43 -3.38
N VAL A 60 -7.40 -3.26 -2.70
CA VAL A 60 -7.74 -4.66 -2.43
C VAL A 60 -8.24 -4.76 -1.00
N VAL A 61 -9.55 -4.84 -0.84
CA VAL A 61 -10.22 -4.83 0.47
C VAL A 61 -10.57 -6.24 0.94
N ARG A 62 -10.59 -6.45 2.26
CA ARG A 62 -10.90 -7.74 2.88
C ARG A 62 -12.24 -7.72 3.62
N GLU A 63 -12.39 -6.86 4.58
CA GLU A 63 -13.55 -6.76 5.47
C GLU A 63 -13.80 -5.31 5.89
N ASN A 64 -14.94 -5.00 6.50
CA ASN A 64 -15.31 -3.68 7.06
C ASN A 64 -15.13 -2.49 6.09
N TYR A 65 -15.24 -2.72 4.77
CA TYR A 65 -14.88 -1.75 3.73
C TYR A 65 -16.04 -0.84 3.29
N HIS A 66 -17.25 -0.99 3.82
CA HIS A 66 -18.41 -0.17 3.42
C HIS A 66 -18.14 1.32 3.52
N SER A 67 -17.69 1.77 4.71
CA SER A 67 -17.37 3.18 4.95
C SER A 67 -16.28 3.71 4.04
N LEU A 68 -15.33 2.85 3.65
CA LEU A 68 -14.28 3.21 2.68
C LEU A 68 -14.88 3.39 1.28
N MET A 69 -15.71 2.45 0.82
CA MET A 69 -16.35 2.52 -0.50
C MET A 69 -17.23 3.76 -0.64
N ASP A 70 -18.02 4.08 0.39
CA ASP A 70 -18.88 5.28 0.40
C ASP A 70 -18.05 6.55 0.26
N HIS A 71 -16.90 6.62 0.93
CA HIS A 71 -16.01 7.77 0.85
C HIS A 71 -15.33 7.90 -0.52
N LEU A 72 -14.83 6.81 -1.04
CA LEU A 72 -14.12 6.79 -2.32
C LEU A 72 -15.03 7.08 -3.50
N GLY A 73 -16.28 6.60 -3.44
CA GLY A 73 -17.24 6.73 -4.51
C GLY A 73 -16.66 6.29 -5.86
N SER A 74 -16.69 7.16 -6.84
CA SER A 74 -16.14 6.93 -8.18
C SER A 74 -14.66 7.36 -8.35
N GLY A 75 -14.00 7.81 -7.29
CA GLY A 75 -12.65 8.36 -7.36
C GLY A 75 -12.55 9.75 -7.99
N ARG A 76 -13.69 10.43 -8.20
CA ARG A 76 -13.76 11.76 -8.86
C ARG A 76 -12.96 12.83 -8.11
N ALA A 77 -12.87 12.74 -6.80
CA ALA A 77 -12.15 13.72 -5.98
C ALA A 77 -10.65 13.77 -6.30
N TRP A 78 -10.08 12.68 -6.85
CA TRP A 78 -8.66 12.56 -7.23
C TRP A 78 -8.47 12.49 -8.75
N ASP A 79 -9.48 12.85 -9.55
CA ASP A 79 -9.46 12.72 -11.02
C ASP A 79 -9.20 11.27 -11.49
N LEU A 80 -9.69 10.30 -10.73
CA LEU A 80 -9.57 8.87 -11.03
C LEU A 80 -10.81 8.27 -11.71
N LEU A 81 -11.79 9.09 -12.06
CA LEU A 81 -12.95 8.68 -12.88
C LEU A 81 -12.53 8.71 -14.37
N ARG A 82 -11.87 7.64 -14.83
CA ARG A 82 -11.34 7.57 -16.20
C ARG A 82 -11.88 6.35 -16.94
N LYS A 83 -12.03 6.49 -18.28
CA LYS A 83 -12.48 5.38 -19.15
C LYS A 83 -11.46 4.24 -19.20
N ASN A 84 -10.15 4.57 -19.16
CA ASN A 84 -9.06 3.62 -19.14
C ASN A 84 -8.20 3.91 -17.91
N GLY A 85 -8.08 2.93 -17.01
CA GLY A 85 -7.44 3.12 -15.71
C GLY A 85 -8.43 3.61 -14.65
N GLY A 86 -7.97 4.47 -13.72
CA GLY A 86 -8.79 5.00 -12.65
C GLY A 86 -8.76 4.15 -11.39
N LEU A 87 -9.73 4.37 -10.52
CA LEU A 87 -9.87 3.67 -9.26
C LEU A 87 -10.63 2.36 -9.44
N SER A 88 -10.02 1.25 -9.03
CA SER A 88 -10.64 -0.08 -9.01
C SER A 88 -10.65 -0.60 -7.58
N ILE A 89 -11.80 -1.09 -7.09
CA ILE A 89 -11.91 -1.69 -5.76
C ILE A 89 -12.18 -3.18 -5.93
N PHE A 90 -11.39 -4.01 -5.27
CA PHE A 90 -11.46 -5.48 -5.34
C PHE A 90 -11.92 -6.04 -3.99
N PRO A 91 -13.21 -6.35 -3.83
CA PRO A 91 -13.72 -7.06 -2.66
C PRO A 91 -13.38 -8.56 -2.72
N PRO A 92 -13.32 -9.27 -1.58
CA PRO A 92 -12.83 -10.65 -1.48
C PRO A 92 -13.71 -11.70 -2.17
N TYR A 93 -14.90 -11.34 -2.64
CA TYR A 93 -15.89 -12.30 -3.16
C TYR A 93 -16.05 -12.25 -4.68
N ALA A 94 -15.03 -11.82 -5.41
CA ALA A 94 -15.09 -11.75 -6.88
C ALA A 94 -15.25 -13.13 -7.54
N GLU A 95 -14.89 -14.23 -6.86
CA GLU A 95 -15.09 -15.60 -7.35
C GLU A 95 -15.79 -16.49 -6.33
N LYS A 96 -16.69 -17.38 -6.82
CA LYS A 96 -17.65 -18.21 -6.03
C LYS A 96 -17.03 -19.14 -4.98
N ASN A 97 -15.72 -19.36 -4.94
CA ASN A 97 -15.04 -20.33 -4.08
C ASN A 97 -13.88 -19.75 -3.27
N MET A 98 -13.68 -18.44 -3.26
CA MET A 98 -12.56 -17.86 -2.52
C MET A 98 -12.88 -17.69 -1.04
N LYS A 99 -12.03 -18.28 -0.20
CA LYS A 99 -11.89 -17.91 1.21
C LYS A 99 -11.40 -16.46 1.28
N VAL A 100 -11.81 -15.74 2.31
CA VAL A 100 -11.22 -14.42 2.61
C VAL A 100 -9.71 -14.62 2.73
N TYR A 101 -8.93 -13.92 1.91
CA TYR A 101 -7.48 -14.08 1.93
C TYR A 101 -6.88 -13.67 3.29
N SER A 102 -5.89 -14.43 3.73
CA SER A 102 -5.22 -14.23 5.02
C SER A 102 -4.01 -13.30 4.93
N GLY A 103 -3.49 -13.08 3.71
CA GLY A 103 -2.28 -12.28 3.49
C GLY A 103 -2.25 -11.56 2.15
N ARG A 104 -1.21 -10.72 1.97
CA ARG A 104 -1.04 -9.90 0.75
C ARG A 104 -0.80 -10.74 -0.50
N VAL A 105 -0.14 -11.89 -0.39
CA VAL A 105 0.14 -12.76 -1.54
C VAL A 105 -1.17 -13.32 -2.09
N GLU A 106 -2.04 -13.85 -1.23
CA GLU A 106 -3.37 -14.34 -1.62
C GLU A 106 -4.24 -13.20 -2.18
N ALA A 107 -4.14 -12.00 -1.59
CA ALA A 107 -4.82 -10.82 -2.09
C ALA A 107 -4.36 -10.43 -3.51
N LEU A 108 -3.06 -10.49 -3.78
CA LEU A 108 -2.48 -10.25 -5.11
C LEU A 108 -2.89 -11.34 -6.11
N GLU A 109 -2.94 -12.61 -5.68
CA GLU A 109 -3.41 -13.71 -6.50
C GLU A 109 -4.85 -13.48 -6.98
N SER A 110 -5.72 -12.95 -6.12
CA SER A 110 -7.11 -12.64 -6.47
C SER A 110 -7.25 -11.60 -7.59
N ILE A 111 -6.27 -10.74 -7.78
CA ILE A 111 -6.27 -9.68 -8.81
C ILE A 111 -5.31 -9.96 -9.96
N LEU A 112 -4.75 -11.16 -10.06
CA LEU A 112 -3.81 -11.53 -11.14
C LEU A 112 -4.37 -11.28 -12.56
N PRO A 113 -5.62 -11.63 -12.89
CA PRO A 113 -6.18 -11.36 -14.21
C PRO A 113 -6.17 -9.85 -14.53
N TYR A 114 -6.43 -9.03 -13.51
CA TYR A 114 -6.36 -7.58 -13.64
C TYR A 114 -4.91 -7.12 -13.88
N LEU A 115 -3.94 -7.57 -13.08
CA LEU A 115 -2.52 -7.20 -13.24
C LEU A 115 -1.99 -7.58 -14.63
N ARG A 116 -2.36 -8.76 -15.15
CA ARG A 116 -1.99 -9.21 -16.50
C ARG A 116 -2.60 -8.37 -17.61
N SER A 117 -3.76 -7.78 -17.38
CA SER A 117 -4.43 -6.92 -18.36
C SER A 117 -3.81 -5.53 -18.50
N LYS A 118 -2.91 -5.15 -17.59
CA LYS A 118 -2.31 -3.83 -17.51
C LYS A 118 -1.05 -3.72 -18.37
N LYS A 119 -0.77 -2.47 -18.82
CA LYS A 119 0.37 -2.14 -19.70
C LYS A 119 1.52 -1.49 -18.93
N GLU A 120 1.23 -0.94 -17.78
CA GLU A 120 2.21 -0.29 -16.90
C GLU A 120 3.28 -1.31 -16.50
N LYS A 121 4.53 -0.85 -16.52
CA LYS A 121 5.68 -1.72 -16.26
C LYS A 121 5.88 -1.99 -14.77
N TYR A 122 5.58 -1.00 -13.93
CA TYR A 122 5.90 -1.05 -12.51
C TYR A 122 4.64 -1.14 -11.65
N VAL A 123 4.81 -1.70 -10.46
CA VAL A 123 3.78 -1.77 -9.42
C VAL A 123 4.30 -1.11 -8.16
N ILE A 124 3.51 -0.22 -7.60
CA ILE A 124 3.74 0.40 -6.29
C ILE A 124 2.71 -0.16 -5.33
N MET A 125 3.16 -0.97 -4.39
CA MET A 125 2.31 -1.59 -3.37
C MET A 125 2.46 -0.84 -2.05
N MET A 126 1.36 -0.60 -1.35
CA MET A 126 1.39 0.13 -0.07
C MET A 126 0.26 -0.24 0.87
N ASP A 127 0.49 -0.05 2.15
CA ASP A 127 -0.55 -0.07 3.18
C ASP A 127 -1.17 1.32 3.32
N ALA A 128 -2.42 1.40 3.78
CA ALA A 128 -3.13 2.67 3.95
C ALA A 128 -3.22 3.08 5.44
N ASN A 129 -2.14 2.94 6.17
CA ASN A 129 -2.03 3.30 7.60
C ASN A 129 -1.19 4.55 7.86
N ILE A 130 -0.77 5.25 6.80
CA ILE A 130 0.09 6.43 6.89
C ILE A 130 -0.56 7.64 6.23
N ALA A 131 -0.42 8.80 6.87
CA ALA A 131 -0.81 10.10 6.32
C ALA A 131 0.48 10.83 5.93
N VAL A 132 0.85 10.75 4.66
CA VAL A 132 2.10 11.29 4.13
C VAL A 132 1.87 11.94 2.77
N ASP A 133 2.59 13.03 2.51
CA ASP A 133 2.79 13.55 1.16
C ASP A 133 4.07 12.92 0.60
N PHE A 134 3.91 12.00 -0.36
CA PHE A 134 4.99 11.12 -0.81
C PHE A 134 5.26 11.31 -2.31
N ASP A 135 6.53 11.55 -2.65
CA ASP A 135 6.98 11.65 -4.04
C ASP A 135 7.27 10.27 -4.64
N PHE A 136 6.23 9.64 -5.19
CA PHE A 136 6.36 8.35 -5.87
C PHE A 136 7.20 8.41 -7.14
N ASN A 137 7.31 9.59 -7.79
CA ASN A 137 8.15 9.73 -8.97
C ASN A 137 9.64 9.68 -8.60
N ALA A 138 10.03 10.31 -7.49
CA ALA A 138 11.40 10.24 -6.98
C ALA A 138 11.77 8.80 -6.61
N MET A 139 10.89 8.08 -5.88
CA MET A 139 11.13 6.69 -5.52
C MET A 139 11.19 5.77 -6.75
N LEU A 140 10.36 6.00 -7.77
CA LEU A 140 10.39 5.24 -9.03
C LEU A 140 11.69 5.48 -9.81
N ALA A 141 12.17 6.72 -9.84
CA ALA A 141 13.43 7.06 -10.48
C ALA A 141 14.61 6.34 -9.80
N GLU A 142 14.66 6.35 -8.47
CA GLU A 142 15.67 5.63 -7.69
C GLU A 142 15.61 4.11 -7.92
N TYR A 143 14.41 3.53 -7.97
CA TYR A 143 14.21 2.13 -8.31
C TYR A 143 14.81 1.77 -9.66
N ILE A 144 14.54 2.58 -10.69
CA ILE A 144 15.05 2.36 -12.06
C ILE A 144 16.57 2.50 -12.11
N GLU A 145 17.13 3.51 -11.43
CA GLU A 145 18.57 3.79 -11.42
C GLU A 145 19.35 2.72 -10.65
N SER A 146 18.83 2.26 -9.52
CA SER A 146 19.48 1.26 -8.67
C SER A 146 19.55 -0.13 -9.30
N GLY A 147 18.65 -0.44 -10.25
CA GLY A 147 18.50 -1.77 -10.84
C GLY A 147 18.17 -2.86 -9.80
N ALA A 148 17.59 -2.50 -8.66
CA ALA A 148 17.17 -3.42 -7.63
C ALA A 148 15.93 -4.22 -8.05
N ASP A 149 15.75 -5.43 -7.53
CA ASP A 149 14.52 -6.21 -7.74
C ASP A 149 13.31 -5.58 -7.05
N VAL A 150 13.53 -4.99 -5.87
CA VAL A 150 12.51 -4.31 -5.05
C VAL A 150 13.14 -3.11 -4.36
N THR A 151 12.45 -1.97 -4.39
CA THR A 151 12.78 -0.81 -3.55
C THR A 151 11.71 -0.65 -2.47
N VAL A 152 12.13 -0.35 -1.25
CA VAL A 152 11.26 -0.15 -0.10
C VAL A 152 11.48 1.22 0.53
N ALA A 153 10.40 1.95 0.83
CA ALA A 153 10.49 3.18 1.59
C ALA A 153 10.58 2.88 3.10
N TYR A 154 11.41 3.64 3.80
CA TYR A 154 11.55 3.53 5.25
C TYR A 154 11.74 4.90 5.90
N THR A 155 11.57 4.96 7.20
CA THR A 155 11.88 6.13 8.03
C THR A 155 12.79 5.70 9.19
N GLU A 156 13.78 6.53 9.50
CA GLU A 156 14.66 6.30 10.65
C GLU A 156 14.06 6.94 11.90
N GLN A 157 13.53 6.11 12.80
CA GLN A 157 12.92 6.56 14.04
C GLN A 157 12.96 5.49 15.12
N GLU A 158 12.66 5.87 16.36
CA GLU A 158 12.34 4.91 17.41
C GLU A 158 10.98 4.26 17.10
N ILE A 159 10.86 2.96 17.38
CA ILE A 159 9.60 2.25 17.15
C ILE A 159 8.54 2.79 18.12
N PRO A 160 7.40 3.33 17.67
CA PRO A 160 6.34 3.78 18.53
C PRO A 160 5.83 2.66 19.45
N ALA A 161 5.59 2.98 20.73
CA ALA A 161 5.10 2.00 21.71
C ALA A 161 3.76 1.37 21.31
N GLU A 162 2.92 2.13 20.62
CA GLU A 162 1.65 1.68 20.05
C GLU A 162 1.87 0.59 19.01
N LEU A 163 2.89 0.74 18.17
CA LEU A 163 3.22 -0.23 17.13
C LEU A 163 3.78 -1.53 17.74
N ILE A 164 4.61 -1.43 18.78
CA ILE A 164 5.10 -2.61 19.54
C ILE A 164 3.91 -3.36 20.16
N ARG A 165 2.97 -2.62 20.75
CA ARG A 165 1.75 -3.20 21.34
C ARG A 165 0.90 -3.90 20.29
N ALA A 166 0.68 -3.26 19.13
CA ALA A 166 -0.07 -3.86 18.03
C ALA A 166 0.62 -5.11 17.48
N GLY A 167 1.96 -5.11 17.39
CA GLY A 167 2.75 -6.28 17.01
C GLY A 167 2.53 -7.49 17.91
N SER A 168 2.32 -7.29 19.22
CA SER A 168 2.00 -8.36 20.16
C SER A 168 0.56 -8.89 20.01
N HIS A 169 -0.31 -8.19 19.27
CA HIS A 169 -1.70 -8.57 18.99
C HIS A 169 -1.91 -9.05 17.54
N GLY A 170 -0.83 -9.30 16.79
CA GLY A 170 -0.88 -9.92 15.48
C GLY A 170 -0.66 -8.97 14.29
N ASP A 171 -0.60 -7.65 14.51
CA ASP A 171 -0.15 -6.72 13.48
C ASP A 171 1.37 -6.85 13.28
N MET A 172 1.81 -6.69 12.03
CA MET A 172 3.22 -6.87 11.70
C MET A 172 3.84 -5.56 11.23
N TYR A 173 4.91 -5.12 11.90
CA TYR A 173 5.79 -4.08 11.40
C TYR A 173 7.17 -4.64 11.10
N TYR A 174 7.89 -3.98 10.21
CA TYR A 174 9.18 -4.46 9.73
C TYR A 174 10.25 -3.38 9.92
N THR A 175 11.41 -3.80 10.44
CA THR A 175 12.60 -2.96 10.48
C THR A 175 13.67 -3.53 9.57
N LEU A 176 14.47 -2.65 8.99
CA LEU A 176 15.41 -2.97 7.93
C LEU A 176 16.84 -2.76 8.42
N LYS A 177 17.70 -3.77 8.26
CA LYS A 177 19.14 -3.58 8.36
C LYS A 177 19.69 -3.28 6.98
N LEU A 178 20.28 -2.10 6.84
CA LEU A 178 20.85 -1.62 5.59
C LEU A 178 22.39 -1.77 5.61
N ASP A 179 22.94 -1.97 4.42
CA ASP A 179 24.36 -1.93 4.13
C ASP A 179 24.51 -1.31 2.73
N GLU A 180 25.21 -0.16 2.66
CA GLU A 180 25.36 0.63 1.43
C GLU A 180 24.03 0.89 0.69
N GLY A 181 22.99 1.27 1.43
CA GLY A 181 21.64 1.52 0.89
C GLY A 181 20.85 0.27 0.50
N ARG A 182 21.42 -0.93 0.63
CA ARG A 182 20.74 -2.19 0.33
C ARG A 182 20.21 -2.87 1.59
N VAL A 183 19.00 -3.41 1.51
CA VAL A 183 18.40 -4.20 2.60
C VAL A 183 19.13 -5.54 2.68
N ARG A 184 19.82 -5.77 3.80
CA ARG A 184 20.53 -7.04 4.09
C ARG A 184 19.70 -7.99 4.95
N ARG A 185 18.85 -7.42 5.81
CA ARG A 185 18.00 -8.22 6.68
C ARG A 185 16.73 -7.45 7.01
N ILE A 186 15.63 -8.18 7.13
CA ILE A 186 14.32 -7.68 7.58
C ILE A 186 14.03 -8.36 8.91
N PHE A 187 13.64 -7.58 9.90
CA PHE A 187 13.17 -8.08 11.19
C PHE A 187 11.69 -7.76 11.32
N MET A 188 10.92 -8.74 11.75
CA MET A 188 9.50 -8.60 12.03
C MET A 188 9.30 -8.37 13.53
N ASN A 189 8.51 -7.37 13.88
CA ASN A 189 8.16 -7.01 15.26
C ASN A 189 9.39 -6.91 16.18
N SER A 190 10.44 -6.19 15.70
CA SER A 190 11.68 -6.03 16.44
C SER A 190 11.49 -5.08 17.62
N GLU A 191 11.83 -5.55 18.83
CA GLU A 191 11.80 -4.76 20.08
C GLU A 191 13.17 -4.10 20.38
N MET A 192 14.01 -3.93 19.36
CA MET A 192 15.34 -3.32 19.55
C MET A 192 15.20 -1.84 19.97
N CYS A 193 15.99 -1.45 20.98
CA CYS A 193 16.03 -0.07 21.47
C CYS A 193 16.74 0.86 20.48
N GLY A 194 16.35 2.14 20.52
CA GLY A 194 16.92 3.21 19.71
C GLY A 194 16.32 3.33 18.32
N LYS A 195 16.90 4.21 17.51
CA LYS A 195 16.42 4.43 16.13
C LYS A 195 16.61 3.21 15.26
N GLN A 196 15.57 2.87 14.51
CA GLN A 196 15.51 1.77 13.57
C GLN A 196 15.05 2.28 12.20
N ASN A 197 15.43 1.61 11.12
CA ASN A 197 14.87 1.86 9.80
C ASN A 197 13.51 1.14 9.72
N LEU A 198 12.45 1.84 10.11
CA LEU A 198 11.08 1.32 10.09
C LEU A 198 10.53 1.37 8.67
N SER A 199 10.12 0.23 8.14
CA SER A 199 9.47 0.15 6.83
C SER A 199 8.15 0.94 6.84
N MET A 200 7.95 1.75 5.81
CA MET A 200 6.67 2.43 5.56
C MET A 200 5.67 1.52 4.85
N ASN A 201 6.07 0.27 4.56
CA ASN A 201 5.28 -0.69 3.76
C ASN A 201 4.89 -0.14 2.38
N ILE A 202 5.75 0.69 1.79
CA ILE A 202 5.66 1.13 0.40
C ILE A 202 6.78 0.43 -0.38
N TYR A 203 6.40 -0.30 -1.42
CA TYR A 203 7.31 -1.11 -2.22
C TYR A 203 7.11 -0.83 -3.71
N ILE A 204 8.21 -0.77 -4.47
CA ILE A 204 8.19 -0.73 -5.94
C ILE A 204 8.89 -1.95 -6.49
N MET A 205 8.30 -2.55 -7.51
CA MET A 205 8.93 -3.61 -8.30
C MET A 205 8.37 -3.67 -9.73
N ASP A 206 9.01 -4.46 -10.57
CA ASP A 206 8.51 -4.76 -11.91
C ASP A 206 7.22 -5.61 -11.82
N ARG A 207 6.23 -5.28 -12.67
CA ARG A 207 4.92 -5.94 -12.66
C ARG A 207 5.01 -7.41 -13.09
N GLU A 208 5.78 -7.72 -14.13
CA GLU A 208 5.95 -9.11 -14.57
C GLU A 208 6.68 -9.94 -13.53
N ALA A 209 7.73 -9.36 -12.90
CA ALA A 209 8.43 -10.02 -11.81
C ALA A 209 7.53 -10.30 -10.61
N LEU A 210 6.57 -9.39 -10.29
CA LEU A 210 5.57 -9.64 -9.25
C LEU A 210 4.66 -10.82 -9.64
N ILE A 211 4.13 -10.82 -10.86
CA ILE A 211 3.25 -11.88 -11.38
C ILE A 211 3.93 -13.25 -11.31
N ASP A 212 5.19 -13.34 -11.70
CA ASP A 212 5.98 -14.58 -11.66
C ASP A 212 6.18 -15.08 -10.22
N LYS A 213 6.42 -14.16 -9.28
CA LYS A 213 6.62 -14.51 -7.85
C LYS A 213 5.34 -14.96 -7.13
N ILE A 214 4.16 -14.51 -7.57
CA ILE A 214 2.88 -14.97 -7.01
C ILE A 214 2.60 -16.43 -7.39
N HIS A 215 3.12 -16.90 -8.53
CA HIS A 215 2.94 -18.25 -9.02
C HIS A 215 4.00 -19.27 -8.56
N ALA A 216 5.09 -18.79 -7.93
CA ALA A 216 6.20 -19.64 -7.48
C ALA A 216 5.92 -20.23 -6.10
#